data_2d9cdff1441877f15b3cc51fa7440e30
#
_entry.id   2d9cdff1441877f15b3cc51fa7440e30
#
_cell.length_a   1.000
_cell.length_b   1.000
_cell.length_c   1.000
_cell.angle_alpha   90.00
_cell.angle_beta   90.00
_cell.angle_gamma   90.00
#
_symmetry.space_group_name_H-M   'P 1'
#
loop_
_entity.id
_entity.type
_entity.pdbx_description
1 polymer ?
#
loop_
_entity_poly.entity_id
_entity_poly.type
_entity_poly.pdbx_seq_one_letter_code
_entity_poly.pdbx_strand_id
1 'polypeptide(L)'
;MEREGGQVTRFMLLLLLVFITAGASGCSSNQGVPQWSGSGFLRKQFLDYRTVAILPFAGDDSAEVTAAFADSFCKRFPQVSIERLRSTSDLLRGEAVKPNQLDQATRLKIGRALNADGLILGSVYYPSITTWYLQVEIVDTETGEMLGRSMVEINYMGAEGFRQGTRLAVEKLTLY
;
A
#
# COMPACT_ATOMS: atom_id res chain seq x y z
N MET A 1 -70.21 3.89 -34.55
CA MET A 1 -69.83 4.12 -33.13
C MET A 1 -68.69 3.20 -32.80
N GLU A 2 -67.48 3.48 -33.33
CA GLU A 2 -66.28 2.68 -33.05
C GLU A 2 -65.03 3.53 -33.36
N ARG A 3 -64.70 4.53 -32.53
CA ARG A 3 -63.47 5.32 -32.69
C ARG A 3 -62.83 5.80 -31.39
N GLU A 4 -63.37 5.47 -30.24
CA GLU A 4 -62.81 5.97 -28.96
C GLU A 4 -61.85 5.01 -28.25
N GLY A 5 -61.85 3.70 -28.59
CA GLY A 5 -60.99 2.72 -27.92
C GLY A 5 -59.47 2.83 -28.24
N GLY A 6 -59.13 3.43 -29.37
CA GLY A 6 -57.75 3.46 -29.85
C GLY A 6 -56.87 4.53 -29.17
N GLN A 7 -57.46 5.61 -28.68
CA GLN A 7 -56.70 6.67 -28.05
C GLN A 7 -56.29 6.36 -26.61
N VAL A 8 -57.17 5.74 -25.86
CA VAL A 8 -56.90 5.36 -24.45
C VAL A 8 -55.79 4.31 -24.36
N THR A 9 -55.81 3.34 -25.30
CA THR A 9 -54.77 2.30 -25.35
C THR A 9 -53.39 2.84 -25.72
N ARG A 10 -53.33 3.84 -26.61
CA ARG A 10 -52.06 4.51 -26.98
C ARG A 10 -51.52 5.39 -25.87
N PHE A 11 -52.37 6.06 -25.11
CA PHE A 11 -51.97 6.86 -23.93
C PHE A 11 -51.47 5.97 -22.81
N MET A 12 -52.12 4.84 -22.57
CA MET A 12 -51.70 3.89 -21.54
C MET A 12 -50.34 3.21 -21.89
N LEU A 13 -50.13 2.91 -23.19
CA LEU A 13 -48.86 2.35 -23.65
C LEU A 13 -47.70 3.35 -23.55
N LEU A 14 -47.94 4.63 -23.81
CA LEU A 14 -46.96 5.71 -23.67
C LEU A 14 -46.61 5.98 -22.21
N LEU A 15 -47.59 5.91 -21.31
CA LEU A 15 -47.37 6.05 -19.85
C LEU A 15 -46.57 4.85 -19.31
N LEU A 16 -46.82 3.63 -19.79
CA LEU A 16 -46.06 2.46 -19.41
C LEU A 16 -44.58 2.53 -19.85
N LEU A 17 -44.33 3.07 -21.06
CA LEU A 17 -43.00 3.26 -21.61
C LEU A 17 -42.21 4.31 -20.81
N VAL A 18 -42.84 5.38 -20.34
CA VAL A 18 -42.20 6.41 -19.50
C VAL A 18 -41.83 5.87 -18.12
N PHE A 19 -42.65 4.99 -17.55
CA PHE A 19 -42.33 4.35 -16.28
C PHE A 19 -41.17 3.33 -16.38
N ILE A 20 -41.01 2.65 -17.52
CA ILE A 20 -39.89 1.71 -17.70
C ILE A 20 -38.58 2.45 -17.90
N THR A 21 -38.57 3.65 -18.49
CA THR A 21 -37.35 4.45 -18.66
C THR A 21 -36.92 5.18 -17.36
N ALA A 22 -37.85 5.51 -16.47
CA ALA A 22 -37.56 6.14 -15.20
C ALA A 22 -37.00 5.12 -14.14
N GLY A 23 -37.29 3.83 -14.31
CA GLY A 23 -36.80 2.75 -13.43
C GLY A 23 -35.37 2.28 -13.72
N ALA A 24 -34.79 2.71 -14.84
CA ALA A 24 -33.42 2.36 -15.23
C ALA A 24 -32.37 3.37 -14.79
N SER A 25 -32.71 4.30 -13.88
CA SER A 25 -31.72 5.02 -13.07
C SER A 25 -31.13 3.99 -12.12
N GLY A 26 -30.27 3.14 -12.72
CA GLY A 26 -29.53 2.14 -11.99
C GLY A 26 -28.90 2.81 -10.79
N CYS A 27 -29.06 2.21 -9.64
CA CYS A 27 -28.11 2.34 -8.58
C CYS A 27 -26.73 2.16 -9.22
N SER A 28 -26.08 3.25 -9.60
CA SER A 28 -24.64 3.21 -9.72
C SER A 28 -24.21 2.86 -8.30
N SER A 29 -23.96 1.58 -8.06
CA SER A 29 -23.15 1.18 -6.95
C SER A 29 -21.91 2.06 -7.12
N ASN A 30 -21.81 3.12 -6.33
CA ASN A 30 -20.54 3.66 -5.94
C ASN A 30 -19.85 2.50 -5.25
N GLN A 31 -19.29 1.58 -6.04
CA GLN A 31 -18.21 0.75 -5.59
C GLN A 31 -17.18 1.77 -5.18
N GLY A 32 -17.11 2.01 -3.85
CA GLY A 32 -16.35 3.10 -3.30
C GLY A 32 -14.96 3.02 -3.91
N VAL A 33 -14.61 4.06 -4.66
CA VAL A 33 -13.26 4.20 -5.19
C VAL A 33 -12.36 4.02 -3.98
N PRO A 34 -11.42 3.07 -3.98
CA PRO A 34 -10.55 2.86 -2.84
C PRO A 34 -10.00 4.20 -2.39
N GLN A 35 -10.38 4.64 -1.20
CA GLN A 35 -9.87 5.90 -0.66
C GLN A 35 -8.50 5.62 -0.08
N TRP A 36 -7.51 6.26 -0.65
CA TRP A 36 -6.12 6.16 -0.25
C TRP A 36 -5.71 7.49 0.36
N SER A 37 -5.19 7.45 1.56
CA SER A 37 -4.55 8.60 2.16
C SER A 37 -3.16 8.24 2.62
N GLY A 38 -2.25 9.17 2.59
CA GLY A 38 -0.90 8.91 3.07
C GLY A 38 -0.03 10.14 3.07
N SER A 39 0.97 10.11 3.92
CA SER A 39 2.02 11.12 4.06
C SER A 39 3.38 10.47 4.12
N GLY A 40 4.41 11.24 3.80
CA GLY A 40 5.78 10.74 3.93
C GLY A 40 6.81 11.76 3.49
N PHE A 41 8.05 11.43 3.74
CA PHE A 41 9.23 12.19 3.31
C PHE A 41 10.40 11.24 3.06
N LEU A 42 11.40 11.74 2.32
CA LEU A 42 12.68 11.09 2.11
C LEU A 42 13.76 12.17 2.05
N ARG A 43 14.81 12.05 2.87
CA ARG A 43 15.93 12.99 2.86
C ARG A 43 16.77 12.80 1.60
N LYS A 44 17.27 13.91 1.02
CA LYS A 44 18.06 13.87 -0.22
C LYS A 44 19.31 13.02 -0.14
N GLN A 45 19.95 12.90 1.04
CA GLN A 45 21.12 12.05 1.21
C GLN A 45 20.87 10.57 0.87
N PHE A 46 19.61 10.12 0.89
CA PHE A 46 19.24 8.78 0.45
C PHE A 46 19.60 8.51 -1.02
N LEU A 47 19.69 9.54 -1.85
CA LEU A 47 20.07 9.39 -3.26
C LEU A 47 21.53 8.94 -3.47
N ASP A 48 22.36 9.07 -2.45
CA ASP A 48 23.76 8.64 -2.46
C ASP A 48 23.91 7.15 -2.10
N TYR A 49 22.82 6.52 -1.64
CA TYR A 49 22.81 5.13 -1.21
C TYR A 49 22.79 4.19 -2.40
N ARG A 50 23.53 3.08 -2.27
CA ARG A 50 23.66 2.05 -3.31
C ARG A 50 22.96 0.77 -2.93
N THR A 51 22.96 0.44 -1.66
CA THR A 51 22.41 -0.83 -1.16
C THR A 51 21.49 -0.58 0.02
N VAL A 52 20.30 -1.13 -0.03
CA VAL A 52 19.36 -1.13 1.10
C VAL A 52 18.92 -2.55 1.43
N ALA A 53 18.71 -2.83 2.70
CA ALA A 53 18.11 -4.07 3.13
C ALA A 53 16.66 -3.83 3.55
N ILE A 54 15.75 -4.68 3.08
CA ILE A 54 14.34 -4.63 3.47
C ILE A 54 14.07 -5.78 4.42
N LEU A 55 13.72 -5.45 5.67
CA LEU A 55 13.30 -6.46 6.64
C LEU A 55 11.85 -6.88 6.39
N PRO A 56 11.47 -8.12 6.75
CA PRO A 56 10.07 -8.53 6.75
C PRO A 56 9.23 -7.54 7.54
N PHE A 57 8.12 -7.11 6.99
CA PHE A 57 7.27 -6.15 7.67
C PHE A 57 6.52 -6.81 8.83
N ALA A 58 6.48 -6.13 9.96
CA ALA A 58 5.73 -6.61 11.11
C ALA A 58 4.23 -6.66 10.78
N GLY A 59 3.56 -7.77 11.10
CA GLY A 59 2.14 -7.98 10.77
C GLY A 59 1.88 -8.44 9.34
N ASP A 60 2.94 -8.70 8.54
CA ASP A 60 2.87 -9.27 7.19
C ASP A 60 3.28 -10.75 7.23
N ASP A 61 2.44 -11.59 7.83
CA ASP A 61 2.75 -13.01 8.04
C ASP A 61 2.93 -13.79 6.73
N SER A 62 2.31 -13.33 5.64
CA SER A 62 2.43 -13.92 4.30
C SER A 62 3.64 -13.42 3.51
N ALA A 63 4.30 -12.36 3.97
CA ALA A 63 5.34 -11.63 3.26
C ALA A 63 4.91 -10.99 1.91
N GLU A 64 3.60 -10.97 1.62
CA GLU A 64 3.06 -10.41 0.38
C GLU A 64 3.21 -8.89 0.30
N VAL A 65 2.96 -8.18 1.41
CA VAL A 65 3.09 -6.73 1.48
C VAL A 65 4.56 -6.32 1.37
N THR A 66 5.45 -7.05 2.06
CA THR A 66 6.89 -6.83 2.00
C THR A 66 7.42 -7.00 0.58
N ALA A 67 7.02 -8.08 -0.10
CA ALA A 67 7.42 -8.36 -1.49
C ALA A 67 6.89 -7.29 -2.46
N ALA A 68 5.60 -6.93 -2.35
CA ALA A 68 4.98 -5.91 -3.19
C ALA A 68 5.60 -4.52 -2.96
N PHE A 69 6.01 -4.21 -1.72
CA PHE A 69 6.75 -2.99 -1.41
C PHE A 69 8.13 -3.01 -2.08
N ALA A 70 8.88 -4.08 -1.96
CA ALA A 70 10.20 -4.23 -2.58
C ALA A 70 10.13 -4.03 -4.10
N ASP A 71 9.15 -4.64 -4.77
CA ASP A 71 8.93 -4.47 -6.21
C ASP A 71 8.63 -3.02 -6.59
N SER A 72 7.80 -2.34 -5.80
CA SER A 72 7.44 -0.93 -6.03
C SER A 72 8.65 -0.01 -5.78
N PHE A 73 9.43 -0.32 -4.76
CA PHE A 73 10.62 0.42 -4.38
C PHE A 73 11.72 0.31 -5.46
N CYS A 74 12.00 -0.90 -5.96
CA CYS A 74 12.95 -1.12 -7.07
C CYS A 74 12.59 -0.31 -8.31
N LYS A 75 11.30 -0.23 -8.64
CA LYS A 75 10.82 0.53 -9.81
C LYS A 75 11.05 2.02 -9.66
N ARG A 76 10.92 2.55 -8.44
CA ARG A 76 11.08 3.99 -8.17
C ARG A 76 12.54 4.39 -7.98
N PHE A 77 13.34 3.52 -7.39
CA PHE A 77 14.75 3.76 -7.09
C PHE A 77 15.64 2.70 -7.77
N PRO A 78 15.69 2.66 -9.11
CA PRO A 78 16.39 1.62 -9.85
C PRO A 78 17.91 1.65 -9.66
N GLN A 79 18.45 2.74 -9.13
CA GLN A 79 19.88 2.91 -8.79
C GLN A 79 20.26 2.22 -7.49
N VAL A 80 19.26 1.85 -6.65
CA VAL A 80 19.48 1.23 -5.34
C VAL A 80 19.33 -0.27 -5.46
N SER A 81 20.35 -1.01 -5.06
CA SER A 81 20.29 -2.47 -4.95
C SER A 81 19.56 -2.87 -3.67
N ILE A 82 18.69 -3.87 -3.75
CA ILE A 82 18.03 -4.43 -2.57
C ILE A 82 18.74 -5.71 -2.17
N GLU A 83 19.20 -5.78 -0.92
CA GLU A 83 19.69 -7.01 -0.34
C GLU A 83 18.55 -8.03 -0.22
N ARG A 84 18.84 -9.29 -0.50
CA ARG A 84 17.81 -10.32 -0.67
C ARG A 84 17.01 -10.53 0.62
N LEU A 85 15.69 -10.52 0.49
CA LEU A 85 14.73 -10.76 1.57
C LEU A 85 15.02 -12.04 2.39
N ARG A 86 15.61 -13.06 1.77
CA ARG A 86 16.02 -14.30 2.46
C ARG A 86 17.09 -14.07 3.51
N SER A 87 18.09 -13.24 3.23
CA SER A 87 19.18 -12.94 4.16
C SER A 87 18.66 -12.18 5.38
N THR A 88 17.75 -11.20 5.18
CA THR A 88 17.11 -10.46 6.28
C THR A 88 16.24 -11.35 7.15
N SER A 89 15.48 -12.26 6.54
CA SER A 89 14.63 -13.21 7.27
C SER A 89 15.45 -14.18 8.12
N ASP A 90 16.60 -14.64 7.61
CA ASP A 90 17.45 -15.57 8.32
C ASP A 90 18.14 -14.92 9.52
N LEU A 91 18.58 -13.66 9.39
CA LEU A 91 19.14 -12.89 10.49
C LEU A 91 18.13 -12.67 11.63
N LEU A 92 16.87 -12.40 11.29
CA LEU A 92 15.82 -12.18 12.29
C LEU A 92 15.38 -13.49 12.99
N ARG A 93 15.46 -14.63 12.34
CA ARG A 93 15.16 -15.94 12.96
C ARG A 93 16.17 -16.34 14.03
N GLY A 94 17.41 -15.90 13.90
CA GLY A 94 18.45 -16.11 14.90
C GLY A 94 18.29 -15.26 16.17
N GLU A 95 17.62 -14.11 16.04
CA GLU A 95 17.26 -13.22 17.15
C GLU A 95 15.74 -13.17 17.21
N ALA A 96 15.13 -13.63 18.29
CA ALA A 96 13.65 -13.71 18.46
C ALA A 96 12.98 -12.31 18.59
N VAL A 97 13.42 -11.34 17.78
CA VAL A 97 13.02 -9.94 17.84
C VAL A 97 12.09 -9.63 16.65
N LYS A 98 10.93 -9.07 16.97
CA LYS A 98 10.00 -8.60 15.92
C LYS A 98 10.55 -7.32 15.27
N PRO A 99 10.43 -7.14 13.95
CA PRO A 99 10.97 -5.97 13.23
C PRO A 99 10.58 -4.62 13.81
N ASN A 100 9.37 -4.48 14.35
CA ASN A 100 8.86 -3.26 14.98
C ASN A 100 9.39 -3.01 16.40
N GLN A 101 10.12 -3.96 16.99
CA GLN A 101 10.69 -3.88 18.33
C GLN A 101 12.21 -3.76 18.31
N LEU A 102 12.80 -3.62 17.13
CA LEU A 102 14.25 -3.44 17.00
C LEU A 102 14.66 -2.11 17.61
N ASP A 103 15.52 -2.15 18.60
CA ASP A 103 16.20 -0.96 19.09
C ASP A 103 17.23 -0.44 18.08
N GLN A 104 17.71 0.77 18.29
CA GLN A 104 18.66 1.40 17.38
C GLN A 104 19.95 0.58 17.24
N ALA A 105 20.47 0.03 18.32
CA ALA A 105 21.70 -0.75 18.30
C ALA A 105 21.57 -2.02 17.45
N THR A 106 20.45 -2.71 17.57
CA THR A 106 20.14 -3.90 16.77
C THR A 106 19.94 -3.56 15.30
N ARG A 107 19.26 -2.44 14.97
CA ARG A 107 19.13 -1.94 13.58
C ARG A 107 20.50 -1.69 12.95
N LEU A 108 21.41 -1.01 13.64
CA LEU A 108 22.77 -0.77 13.16
C LEU A 108 23.55 -2.07 12.96
N LYS A 109 23.44 -3.02 13.90
CA LYS A 109 24.09 -4.34 13.80
C LYS A 109 23.61 -5.11 12.58
N ILE A 110 22.30 -5.14 12.32
CA ILE A 110 21.71 -5.80 11.15
C ILE A 110 22.20 -5.15 9.85
N GLY A 111 22.12 -3.82 9.75
CA GLY A 111 22.57 -3.09 8.58
C GLY A 111 24.02 -3.35 8.23
N ARG A 112 24.93 -3.34 9.24
CA ARG A 112 26.34 -3.66 9.06
C ARG A 112 26.55 -5.11 8.64
N ALA A 113 25.83 -6.07 9.23
CA ALA A 113 25.95 -7.49 8.87
C ALA A 113 25.51 -7.76 7.42
N LEU A 114 24.61 -6.95 6.89
CA LEU A 114 24.14 -7.03 5.51
C LEU A 114 24.95 -6.15 4.55
N ASN A 115 25.91 -5.37 5.04
CA ASN A 115 26.67 -4.40 4.27
C ASN A 115 25.74 -3.46 3.46
N ALA A 116 24.65 -3.03 4.08
CA ALA A 116 23.67 -2.13 3.48
C ALA A 116 23.86 -0.71 4.00
N ASP A 117 23.71 0.29 3.13
CA ASP A 117 23.78 1.71 3.47
C ASP A 117 22.54 2.13 4.25
N GLY A 118 21.39 1.55 3.90
CA GLY A 118 20.10 1.84 4.52
C GLY A 118 19.33 0.57 4.89
N LEU A 119 18.53 0.68 5.95
CA LEU A 119 17.62 -0.36 6.41
C LEU A 119 16.18 0.12 6.29
N ILE A 120 15.35 -0.67 5.61
CA ILE A 120 13.91 -0.41 5.45
C ILE A 120 13.15 -1.31 6.40
N LEU A 121 12.40 -0.70 7.27
CA LEU A 121 11.53 -1.33 8.27
C LEU A 121 10.08 -1.03 7.90
N GLY A 122 9.20 -1.99 8.07
CA GLY A 122 7.78 -1.78 7.83
C GLY A 122 6.91 -2.45 8.88
N SER A 123 5.72 -1.92 9.01
CA SER A 123 4.65 -2.55 9.80
C SER A 123 3.31 -2.43 9.11
N VAL A 124 2.55 -3.50 9.17
CA VAL A 124 1.18 -3.58 8.68
C VAL A 124 0.27 -3.71 9.89
N TYR A 125 -0.75 -2.89 9.94
CA TYR A 125 -1.69 -2.86 11.05
C TYR A 125 -3.13 -2.86 10.52
N TYR A 126 -3.97 -3.73 11.08
CA TYR A 126 -5.35 -3.97 10.66
C TYR A 126 -6.31 -3.53 11.77
N PRO A 127 -6.76 -2.26 11.83
CA PRO A 127 -7.72 -1.81 12.84
C PRO A 127 -9.14 -2.33 12.59
N SER A 128 -9.46 -2.73 11.36
CA SER A 128 -10.75 -3.30 10.97
C SER A 128 -10.58 -4.31 9.83
N ILE A 129 -11.68 -4.99 9.49
CA ILE A 129 -11.71 -5.94 8.37
C ILE A 129 -11.63 -5.27 6.98
N THR A 130 -11.80 -3.95 6.91
CA THR A 130 -11.81 -3.20 5.65
C THR A 130 -10.67 -2.20 5.53
N THR A 131 -10.01 -1.87 6.65
CA THR A 131 -8.99 -0.83 6.70
C THR A 131 -7.67 -1.40 7.20
N TRP A 132 -6.59 -1.05 6.56
CA TRP A 132 -5.25 -1.35 7.04
C TRP A 132 -4.30 -0.17 6.83
N TYR A 133 -3.25 -0.14 7.64
CA TYR A 133 -2.20 0.86 7.57
C TYR A 133 -0.88 0.19 7.21
N LEU A 134 -0.13 0.84 6.35
CA LEU A 134 1.26 0.50 6.07
C LEU A 134 2.13 1.67 6.53
N GLN A 135 2.99 1.42 7.49
CA GLN A 135 4.03 2.32 7.91
C GLN A 135 5.38 1.78 7.45
N VAL A 136 6.19 2.64 6.84
CA VAL A 136 7.55 2.31 6.42
C VAL A 136 8.50 3.36 6.97
N GLU A 137 9.65 2.91 7.46
CA GLU A 137 10.75 3.74 7.93
C GLU A 137 12.02 3.34 7.20
N ILE A 138 12.81 4.32 6.80
CA ILE A 138 14.13 4.13 6.21
C ILE A 138 15.14 4.76 7.17
N VAL A 139 16.10 3.97 7.63
CA VAL A 139 17.14 4.42 8.55
C VAL A 139 18.52 4.22 7.94
N ASP A 140 19.42 5.13 8.24
CA ASP A 140 20.84 5.01 7.96
C ASP A 140 21.46 3.92 8.83
N THR A 141 22.25 3.03 8.25
CA THR A 141 22.85 1.90 8.98
C THR A 141 24.15 2.26 9.70
N GLU A 142 24.72 3.41 9.41
CA GLU A 142 25.93 3.90 10.09
C GLU A 142 25.57 4.74 11.32
N THR A 143 24.62 5.67 11.16
CA THR A 143 24.25 6.64 12.20
C THR A 143 22.98 6.25 12.95
N GLY A 144 22.10 5.44 12.36
CA GLY A 144 20.77 5.13 12.88
C GLY A 144 19.76 6.26 12.70
N GLU A 145 20.11 7.32 11.95
CA GLU A 145 19.20 8.41 11.69
C GLU A 145 18.06 7.99 10.76
N MET A 146 16.90 8.56 10.98
CA MET A 146 15.75 8.38 10.09
C MET A 146 15.94 9.20 8.82
N LEU A 147 16.04 8.51 7.70
CA LEU A 147 16.17 9.09 6.36
C LEU A 147 14.84 9.32 5.68
N GLY A 148 13.86 8.49 5.97
CA GLY A 148 12.55 8.59 5.36
C GLY A 148 11.50 7.85 6.15
N ARG A 149 10.27 8.29 5.93
CA ARG A 149 9.08 7.65 6.49
C ARG A 149 7.93 7.80 5.52
N SER A 150 7.11 6.78 5.41
CA SER A 150 5.80 6.90 4.82
C SER A 150 4.76 6.17 5.66
N MET A 151 3.54 6.70 5.66
CA MET A 151 2.39 6.09 6.29
C MET A 151 1.20 6.20 5.35
N VAL A 152 0.54 5.09 5.09
CA VAL A 152 -0.58 4.99 4.15
C VAL A 152 -1.72 4.26 4.81
N GLU A 153 -2.91 4.80 4.66
CA GLU A 153 -4.17 4.18 5.02
C GLU A 153 -4.84 3.62 3.77
N ILE A 154 -5.33 2.40 3.83
CA ILE A 154 -5.90 1.70 2.70
C ILE A 154 -7.21 1.06 3.12
N ASN A 155 -8.30 1.45 2.45
CA ASN A 155 -9.66 0.97 2.71
C ASN A 155 -10.07 -0.13 1.71
N TYR A 156 -9.15 -1.04 1.40
CA TYR A 156 -9.39 -2.16 0.51
C TYR A 156 -8.49 -3.33 0.86
N MET A 157 -9.09 -4.50 1.05
CA MET A 157 -8.37 -5.74 1.38
C MET A 157 -8.13 -6.59 0.14
N GLY A 158 -7.08 -7.40 0.17
CA GLY A 158 -6.72 -8.33 -0.88
C GLY A 158 -5.49 -7.90 -1.68
N ALA A 159 -5.04 -8.77 -2.57
CA ALA A 159 -3.78 -8.63 -3.29
C ALA A 159 -3.66 -7.32 -4.10
N GLU A 160 -4.76 -6.83 -4.67
CA GLU A 160 -4.76 -5.54 -5.38
C GLU A 160 -4.59 -4.37 -4.41
N GLY A 161 -5.28 -4.42 -3.25
CA GLY A 161 -5.11 -3.43 -2.19
C GLY A 161 -3.66 -3.38 -1.70
N PHE A 162 -3.02 -4.52 -1.50
CA PHE A 162 -1.62 -4.60 -1.10
C PHE A 162 -0.68 -3.98 -2.15
N ARG A 163 -0.87 -4.31 -3.43
CA ARG A 163 -0.05 -3.73 -4.51
C ARG A 163 -0.20 -2.21 -4.62
N GLN A 164 -1.43 -1.73 -4.55
CA GLN A 164 -1.68 -0.28 -4.66
C GLN A 164 -1.18 0.45 -3.41
N GLY A 165 -1.44 -0.08 -2.22
CA GLY A 165 -0.97 0.50 -0.98
C GLY A 165 0.55 0.60 -0.88
N THR A 166 1.25 -0.44 -1.26
CA THR A 166 2.73 -0.44 -1.28
C THR A 166 3.28 0.53 -2.32
N ARG A 167 2.65 0.62 -3.50
CA ARG A 167 2.99 1.63 -4.49
C ARG A 167 2.82 3.04 -3.93
N LEU A 168 1.68 3.32 -3.31
CA LEU A 168 1.41 4.62 -2.69
C LEU A 168 2.41 4.92 -1.56
N ALA A 169 2.75 3.94 -0.72
CA ALA A 169 3.75 4.12 0.34
C ALA A 169 5.10 4.55 -0.24
N VAL A 170 5.52 3.95 -1.36
CA VAL A 170 6.73 4.34 -2.07
C VAL A 170 6.59 5.72 -2.71
N GLU A 171 5.44 6.05 -3.32
CA GLU A 171 5.17 7.38 -3.91
C GLU A 171 5.21 8.50 -2.86
N LYS A 172 4.82 8.22 -1.61
CA LYS A 172 4.88 9.18 -0.50
C LYS A 172 6.29 9.43 0.04
N LEU A 173 7.28 8.62 -0.31
CA LEU A 173 8.69 8.90 -0.03
C LEU A 173 9.19 10.05 -0.93
N THR A 174 8.65 11.25 -0.73
CA THR A 174 8.98 12.45 -1.49
C THR A 174 10.25 13.09 -0.95
N LEU A 175 11.15 13.50 -1.84
CA LEU A 175 12.41 14.14 -1.48
C LEU A 175 12.18 15.47 -0.76
N TYR A 176 12.90 15.64 0.34
CA TYR A 176 12.84 16.81 1.21
C TYR A 176 14.23 17.44 1.37
#